data_23332416ca3afa49fd4ccc82b560bc0d
#
_entry.id   23332416ca3afa49fd4ccc82b560bc0d
#
_cell.length_a   1.000
_cell.length_b   1.000
_cell.length_c   1.000
_cell.angle_alpha   90.00
_cell.angle_beta   90.00
_cell.angle_gamma   90.00
#
_symmetry.space_group_name_H-M   'P 1'
#
loop_
_entity.id
_entity.type
_entity.pdbx_description
1 polymer ?
#
loop_
_entity_poly.entity_id
_entity_poly.type
_entity_poly.pdbx_seq_one_letter_code
_entity_poly.pdbx_strand_id
1 'polypeptide(L)'
;MAAEARISLLNLFQGAVLVVAANLAFFLLVFVVDATINHRILYENLASAAALGVIDDRDYPADLATYSDRYTDCAALGLNLVDEPDRKAFGLMRDSEIAKVDGLNACRALMMLVKDKKTVSAMIYSRYWHGYQILSKPFLRFGDIRNLRYILACLVIGAVFAFSTIIAIGFTGTVSGVFQGLWFGLGYLLLTDGANLGNVFTHSLSLLAIFSMPLAVFWAIKAGVRRSLFLMAVAVGSVNAFFDLLFNPPLGLSTLVVATVAASADKNLSARDIFRIIAVLSFGWAAGFFGTYICRFAIAALLSDTPLTTLQQIFTAGMFRVAGIEEKIEPVMLWATIKNFGYPMLKPSFAVFVVITAVSAAALPALGYRVKPRPYLLALLAPAFISVLWFEIFRNHSQHHHWFTYRSASFSLVCLAAAVIFSFSRKLRPGEIEAPGSGKSSVVQPGELYG
;
A
#
# COMPACT_ATOMS: atom_id res chain seq x y z
N MET A 1 -5.92 -11.60 -22.94
CA MET A 1 -5.31 -10.42 -22.26
C MET A 1 -5.40 -9.12 -23.07
N ALA A 2 -4.93 -9.02 -24.32
CA ALA A 2 -5.09 -7.76 -25.09
C ALA A 2 -6.57 -7.35 -25.31
N ALA A 3 -7.49 -8.31 -25.46
CA ALA A 3 -8.92 -8.07 -25.52
C ALA A 3 -9.54 -7.70 -24.15
N GLU A 4 -9.02 -8.24 -23.06
CA GLU A 4 -9.43 -7.97 -21.67
C GLU A 4 -8.95 -6.59 -21.16
N ALA A 5 -7.98 -5.99 -21.84
CA ALA A 5 -7.48 -4.64 -21.57
C ALA A 5 -8.28 -3.55 -22.34
N ARG A 6 -9.55 -3.82 -22.74
CA ARG A 6 -10.46 -2.81 -23.27
C ARG A 6 -11.46 -2.40 -22.20
N ILE A 7 -11.58 -1.10 -22.00
CA ILE A 7 -12.62 -0.55 -21.12
C ILE A 7 -13.87 -0.33 -21.95
N SER A 8 -14.98 -0.95 -21.56
CA SER A 8 -16.31 -0.75 -22.15
C SER A 8 -17.19 0.08 -21.22
N LEU A 9 -18.28 0.64 -21.72
CA LEU A 9 -19.29 1.32 -20.89
C LEU A 9 -19.83 0.39 -19.80
N LEU A 10 -20.00 -0.90 -20.12
CA LEU A 10 -20.42 -1.91 -19.15
C LEU A 10 -19.37 -2.05 -18.02
N ASN A 11 -18.07 -2.06 -18.35
CA ASN A 11 -17.01 -2.12 -17.33
C ASN A 11 -17.03 -0.88 -16.42
N LEU A 12 -17.28 0.31 -16.96
CA LEU A 12 -17.40 1.55 -16.18
C LEU A 12 -18.60 1.48 -15.23
N PHE A 13 -19.76 1.06 -15.72
CA PHE A 13 -20.93 0.86 -14.88
C PHE A 13 -20.71 -0.17 -13.79
N GLN A 14 -20.17 -1.34 -14.15
CA GLN A 14 -19.82 -2.39 -13.18
C GLN A 14 -18.78 -1.91 -12.16
N GLY A 15 -17.81 -1.10 -12.58
CA GLY A 15 -16.83 -0.47 -11.70
C GLY A 15 -17.49 0.47 -10.69
N ALA A 16 -18.41 1.31 -11.12
CA ALA A 16 -19.17 2.19 -10.23
C ALA A 16 -20.01 1.39 -9.21
N VAL A 17 -20.72 0.35 -9.66
CA VAL A 17 -21.47 -0.55 -8.77
C VAL A 17 -20.53 -1.24 -7.76
N LEU A 18 -19.35 -1.69 -8.21
CA LEU A 18 -18.35 -2.33 -7.33
C LEU A 18 -17.85 -1.35 -6.27
N VAL A 19 -17.57 -0.10 -6.62
CA VAL A 19 -17.17 0.94 -5.65
C VAL A 19 -18.25 1.13 -4.60
N VAL A 20 -19.51 1.29 -5.01
CA VAL A 20 -20.64 1.47 -4.07
C VAL A 20 -20.79 0.25 -3.17
N ALA A 21 -20.77 -0.95 -3.73
CA ALA A 21 -20.89 -2.20 -2.96
C ALA A 21 -19.72 -2.38 -1.97
N ALA A 22 -18.49 -2.08 -2.38
CA ALA A 22 -17.32 -2.12 -1.50
C ALA A 22 -17.47 -1.14 -0.34
N ASN A 23 -17.91 0.10 -0.60
CA ASN A 23 -18.09 1.11 0.43
C ASN A 23 -19.24 0.77 1.40
N LEU A 24 -20.31 0.14 0.95
CA LEU A 24 -21.34 -0.39 1.84
C LEU A 24 -20.78 -1.51 2.73
N ALA A 25 -19.97 -2.41 2.19
CA ALA A 25 -19.29 -3.45 2.97
C ALA A 25 -18.31 -2.83 3.98
N PHE A 26 -17.52 -1.82 3.60
CA PHE A 26 -16.61 -1.11 4.49
C PHE A 26 -17.37 -0.40 5.62
N PHE A 27 -18.48 0.26 5.29
CA PHE A 27 -19.38 0.87 6.28
C PHE A 27 -19.87 -0.16 7.30
N LEU A 28 -20.39 -1.28 6.84
CA LEU A 28 -20.89 -2.35 7.71
C LEU A 28 -19.78 -2.95 8.58
N LEU A 29 -18.60 -3.21 8.02
CA LEU A 29 -17.46 -3.74 8.77
C LEU A 29 -17.02 -2.80 9.89
N VAL A 30 -16.83 -1.52 9.57
CA VAL A 30 -16.41 -0.53 10.57
C VAL A 30 -17.51 -0.31 11.61
N PHE A 31 -18.79 -0.25 11.19
CA PHE A 31 -19.92 -0.11 12.08
C PHE A 31 -20.05 -1.29 13.06
N VAL A 32 -19.96 -2.53 12.55
CA VAL A 32 -20.06 -3.74 13.41
C VAL A 32 -18.93 -3.77 14.43
N VAL A 33 -17.69 -3.50 13.99
CA VAL A 33 -16.56 -3.47 14.93
C VAL A 33 -16.74 -2.36 15.96
N ASP A 34 -17.14 -1.17 15.56
CA ASP A 34 -17.35 -0.05 16.45
C ASP A 34 -18.49 -0.31 17.46
N ALA A 35 -19.59 -0.92 17.00
CA ALA A 35 -20.75 -1.25 17.84
C ALA A 35 -20.50 -2.43 18.82
N THR A 36 -19.60 -3.36 18.46
CA THR A 36 -19.35 -4.57 19.25
C THR A 36 -18.19 -4.46 20.24
N ILE A 37 -17.33 -3.46 20.07
CA ILE A 37 -16.18 -3.28 20.94
C ILE A 37 -16.54 -2.50 22.19
N ASN A 38 -16.16 -3.05 23.33
CA ASN A 38 -16.26 -2.35 24.61
C ASN A 38 -15.12 -1.29 24.68
N HIS A 39 -15.48 -0.04 24.51
CA HIS A 39 -14.54 1.09 24.53
C HIS A 39 -13.86 1.27 25.89
N ARG A 40 -14.53 0.94 26.99
CA ARG A 40 -13.94 0.97 28.31
C ARG A 40 -12.74 0.03 28.43
N ILE A 41 -12.86 -1.20 27.93
CA ILE A 41 -11.72 -2.15 27.90
C ILE A 41 -10.58 -1.61 27.02
N LEU A 42 -10.92 -1.04 25.87
CA LEU A 42 -9.92 -0.44 24.97
C LEU A 42 -9.19 0.71 25.68
N TYR A 43 -9.92 1.58 26.38
CA TYR A 43 -9.37 2.68 27.17
C TYR A 43 -8.43 2.16 28.27
N GLU A 44 -8.85 1.16 29.06
CA GLU A 44 -8.06 0.56 30.14
C GLU A 44 -6.76 -0.08 29.59
N ASN A 45 -6.83 -0.77 28.45
CA ASN A 45 -5.65 -1.37 27.79
C ASN A 45 -4.67 -0.30 27.27
N LEU A 46 -5.17 0.79 26.72
CA LEU A 46 -4.31 1.90 26.30
C LEU A 46 -3.69 2.64 27.49
N ALA A 47 -4.44 2.80 28.60
CA ALA A 47 -3.91 3.37 29.84
C ALA A 47 -2.79 2.49 30.42
N SER A 48 -2.97 1.18 30.38
CA SER A 48 -1.94 0.22 30.79
C SER A 48 -0.70 0.29 29.90
N ALA A 49 -0.88 0.33 28.56
CA ALA A 49 0.21 0.48 27.60
C ALA A 49 1.00 1.79 27.80
N ALA A 50 0.29 2.86 28.13
CA ALA A 50 0.88 4.16 28.46
C ALA A 50 1.68 4.11 29.77
N ALA A 51 1.14 3.44 30.80
CA ALA A 51 1.82 3.25 32.08
C ALA A 51 3.12 2.42 31.95
N LEU A 52 3.12 1.42 31.04
CA LEU A 52 4.28 0.59 30.71
C LEU A 52 5.28 1.24 29.75
N GLY A 53 5.04 2.49 29.30
CA GLY A 53 5.91 3.19 28.35
C GLY A 53 5.89 2.61 26.93
N VAL A 54 4.91 1.78 26.57
CA VAL A 54 4.72 1.24 25.21
C VAL A 54 4.19 2.32 24.28
N ILE A 55 3.42 3.25 24.83
CA ILE A 55 3.00 4.52 24.22
C ILE A 55 3.71 5.61 25.00
N ASP A 56 4.47 6.47 24.35
CA ASP A 56 5.10 7.64 24.96
C ASP A 56 4.49 8.94 24.45
N ASP A 57 4.90 10.07 25.01
CA ASP A 57 4.35 11.39 24.72
C ASP A 57 4.99 12.08 23.50
N ARG A 58 5.82 11.37 22.74
CA ARG A 58 6.55 11.92 21.57
C ARG A 58 5.95 11.45 20.27
N ASP A 59 5.50 12.41 19.44
CA ASP A 59 5.03 12.11 18.09
C ASP A 59 6.13 11.61 17.16
N TYR A 60 7.33 12.12 17.36
CA TYR A 60 8.51 11.82 16.55
C TYR A 60 9.69 11.53 17.46
N PRO A 61 10.35 10.41 17.34
CA PRO A 61 11.61 10.17 18.06
C PRO A 61 12.67 11.19 17.61
N ALA A 62 13.51 11.62 18.54
CA ALA A 62 14.59 12.56 18.24
C ALA A 62 15.67 11.95 17.31
N ASP A 63 15.70 10.64 17.21
CA ASP A 63 16.66 9.90 16.38
C ASP A 63 16.07 9.66 14.98
N LEU A 64 16.69 10.26 13.97
CA LEU A 64 16.34 10.09 12.56
C LEU A 64 16.49 8.63 12.08
N ALA A 65 17.34 7.83 12.74
CA ALA A 65 17.53 6.43 12.38
C ALA A 65 16.33 5.55 12.75
N THR A 66 15.52 5.98 13.72
CA THR A 66 14.34 5.24 14.21
C THR A 66 13.04 5.98 13.95
N TYR A 67 13.02 6.87 12.95
CA TYR A 67 11.87 7.72 12.66
C TYR A 67 10.62 6.87 12.39
N SER A 68 9.70 6.86 13.34
CA SER A 68 8.37 6.28 13.19
C SER A 68 7.32 7.37 13.33
N ASP A 69 6.29 7.34 12.48
CA ASP A 69 5.16 8.28 12.56
C ASP A 69 4.25 7.92 13.73
N ARG A 70 4.69 8.22 14.93
CA ARG A 70 3.92 7.99 16.15
C ARG A 70 2.72 8.93 16.25
N TYR A 71 2.78 10.10 15.62
CA TYR A 71 1.63 11.00 15.54
C TYR A 71 0.40 10.27 15.00
N THR A 72 0.56 9.63 13.84
CA THR A 72 -0.55 8.90 13.21
C THR A 72 -0.98 7.69 14.04
N ASP A 73 -0.06 7.01 14.69
CA ASP A 73 -0.35 5.87 15.57
C ASP A 73 -1.18 6.32 16.78
N CYS A 74 -0.75 7.38 17.46
CA CYS A 74 -1.47 7.94 18.61
C CYS A 74 -2.83 8.49 18.23
N ALA A 75 -2.94 9.20 17.12
CA ALA A 75 -4.21 9.69 16.59
C ALA A 75 -5.18 8.53 16.30
N ALA A 76 -4.65 7.45 15.71
CA ALA A 76 -5.43 6.26 15.38
C ALA A 76 -5.86 5.46 16.61
N LEU A 77 -4.99 5.34 17.63
CA LEU A 77 -5.32 4.69 18.89
C LEU A 77 -6.36 5.46 19.69
N GLY A 78 -6.28 6.80 19.66
CA GLY A 78 -7.21 7.71 20.34
C GLY A 78 -8.53 7.94 19.60
N LEU A 79 -8.73 7.31 18.43
CA LEU A 79 -9.90 7.55 17.60
C LEU A 79 -11.21 7.15 18.31
N ASN A 80 -12.11 8.14 18.48
CA ASN A 80 -13.40 8.03 19.17
C ASN A 80 -13.32 7.58 20.65
N LEU A 81 -12.24 7.91 21.34
CA LEU A 81 -12.13 7.72 22.79
C LEU A 81 -12.49 8.99 23.60
N VAL A 82 -12.68 10.13 22.92
CA VAL A 82 -12.86 11.44 23.59
C VAL A 82 -14.24 11.54 24.23
N ASP A 83 -15.28 10.96 23.63
CA ASP A 83 -16.69 11.12 24.01
C ASP A 83 -17.26 9.95 24.82
N GLU A 84 -16.48 9.26 25.62
CA GLU A 84 -17.03 8.31 26.59
C GLU A 84 -17.55 9.08 27.84
N PRO A 85 -18.80 8.90 28.25
CA PRO A 85 -19.80 7.87 27.92
C PRO A 85 -20.89 8.27 26.91
N ASP A 86 -20.93 9.52 26.47
CA ASP A 86 -22.05 10.09 25.68
C ASP A 86 -21.93 9.84 24.17
N ARG A 87 -21.39 8.70 23.80
CA ARG A 87 -21.07 8.37 22.42
C ARG A 87 -22.29 8.34 21.52
N LYS A 88 -22.31 9.22 20.51
CA LYS A 88 -23.35 9.26 19.48
C LYS A 88 -23.25 8.04 18.57
N ALA A 89 -24.41 7.45 18.22
CA ALA A 89 -24.46 6.41 17.21
C ALA A 89 -23.77 6.85 15.92
N PHE A 90 -23.01 5.94 15.28
CA PHE A 90 -22.23 6.21 14.08
C PHE A 90 -21.06 7.22 14.24
N GLY A 91 -20.60 7.54 15.47
CA GLY A 91 -19.55 8.51 15.70
C GLY A 91 -18.29 8.30 14.86
N LEU A 92 -17.85 7.03 14.70
CA LEU A 92 -16.70 6.68 13.84
C LEU A 92 -16.98 6.98 12.35
N MET A 93 -18.22 6.82 11.91
CA MET A 93 -18.61 7.09 10.52
C MET A 93 -18.87 8.57 10.26
N ARG A 94 -19.38 9.28 11.27
CA ARG A 94 -19.76 10.70 11.18
C ARG A 94 -18.54 11.61 11.35
N ASP A 95 -17.94 11.60 12.52
CA ASP A 95 -16.96 12.59 12.96
C ASP A 95 -15.53 12.07 13.01
N SER A 96 -15.35 10.78 13.37
CA SER A 96 -14.01 10.18 13.54
C SER A 96 -13.11 11.05 14.42
N GLU A 97 -13.54 11.30 15.66
CA GLU A 97 -12.89 12.25 16.55
C GLU A 97 -11.57 11.73 17.12
N ILE A 98 -10.55 12.57 17.11
CA ILE A 98 -9.26 12.31 17.75
C ILE A 98 -9.01 13.30 18.89
N ALA A 99 -8.29 12.87 19.91
CA ALA A 99 -7.91 13.71 21.03
C ALA A 99 -7.02 14.87 20.56
N LYS A 100 -7.39 16.10 20.95
CA LYS A 100 -6.63 17.31 20.65
C LYS A 100 -6.49 18.16 21.92
N VAL A 101 -5.30 18.70 22.11
CA VAL A 101 -5.03 19.73 23.09
C VAL A 101 -4.19 20.80 22.40
N ASP A 102 -4.59 22.05 22.48
CA ASP A 102 -3.90 23.15 21.80
C ASP A 102 -2.45 23.27 22.30
N GLY A 103 -1.53 23.39 21.36
CA GLY A 103 -0.09 23.45 21.63
C GLY A 103 0.57 22.10 21.96
N LEU A 104 -0.19 20.99 21.99
CA LEU A 104 0.35 19.67 22.24
C LEU A 104 0.25 18.78 20.99
N ASN A 105 1.16 17.80 20.93
CA ASN A 105 1.16 16.76 19.90
C ASN A 105 0.11 15.68 20.18
N ALA A 106 -0.20 14.81 19.18
CA ALA A 106 -1.24 13.80 19.28
C ALA A 106 -0.95 12.74 20.35
N CYS A 107 0.31 12.33 20.52
CA CYS A 107 0.68 11.34 21.53
C CYS A 107 0.51 11.92 22.94
N ARG A 108 0.87 13.17 23.16
CA ARG A 108 0.68 13.82 24.46
C ARG A 108 -0.79 14.05 24.76
N ALA A 109 -1.59 14.41 23.77
CA ALA A 109 -3.05 14.52 23.92
C ALA A 109 -3.68 13.17 24.29
N LEU A 110 -3.27 12.08 23.64
CA LEU A 110 -3.68 10.72 23.98
C LEU A 110 -3.27 10.35 25.43
N MET A 111 -2.01 10.64 25.81
CA MET A 111 -1.52 10.37 27.18
C MET A 111 -2.34 11.14 28.22
N MET A 112 -2.67 12.41 27.99
CA MET A 112 -3.52 13.19 28.90
C MET A 112 -4.90 12.55 29.03
N LEU A 113 -5.48 12.08 27.93
CA LEU A 113 -6.78 11.40 27.95
C LEU A 113 -6.72 10.10 28.74
N VAL A 114 -5.80 9.17 28.40
CA VAL A 114 -5.85 7.78 28.93
C VAL A 114 -5.12 7.61 30.25
N LYS A 115 -4.00 8.30 30.48
CA LYS A 115 -3.18 8.18 31.69
C LYS A 115 -3.60 9.18 32.77
N ASP A 116 -3.70 10.45 32.39
CA ASP A 116 -3.99 11.54 33.33
C ASP A 116 -5.48 11.71 33.56
N LYS A 117 -6.36 11.05 32.80
CA LYS A 117 -7.82 11.14 32.85
C LYS A 117 -8.32 12.58 32.74
N LYS A 118 -7.62 13.40 31.95
CA LYS A 118 -7.99 14.81 31.74
C LYS A 118 -8.94 14.93 30.56
N THR A 119 -9.86 15.86 30.66
CA THR A 119 -10.71 16.26 29.55
C THR A 119 -9.85 16.88 28.45
N VAL A 120 -10.02 16.41 27.22
CA VAL A 120 -9.38 16.92 26.01
C VAL A 120 -10.45 17.33 25.01
N SER A 121 -10.11 18.26 24.12
CA SER A 121 -11.00 18.61 23.01
C SER A 121 -10.97 17.51 21.94
N ALA A 122 -12.00 17.47 21.09
CA ALA A 122 -12.07 16.60 19.95
C ALA A 122 -11.73 17.35 18.66
N MET A 123 -10.97 16.72 17.79
CA MET A 123 -10.77 17.18 16.41
C MET A 123 -11.42 16.20 15.45
N ILE A 124 -12.31 16.69 14.59
CA ILE A 124 -12.97 15.88 13.54
C ILE A 124 -11.94 15.43 12.51
N TYR A 125 -11.91 14.13 12.24
CA TYR A 125 -10.98 13.49 11.32
C TYR A 125 -11.69 12.57 10.29
N SER A 126 -12.87 12.97 9.86
CA SER A 126 -13.84 12.20 9.05
C SER A 126 -13.38 11.91 7.62
N ARG A 127 -12.25 12.45 7.17
CA ARG A 127 -11.76 12.36 5.79
C ARG A 127 -11.25 10.97 5.34
N TYR A 128 -11.07 10.03 6.27
CA TYR A 128 -10.58 8.68 5.99
C TYR A 128 -11.57 7.61 6.44
N TRP A 129 -11.48 6.43 5.84
CA TRP A 129 -12.27 5.27 6.25
C TRP A 129 -11.87 4.68 7.59
N HIS A 130 -10.61 4.86 7.98
CA HIS A 130 -10.05 4.23 9.18
C HIS A 130 -10.18 2.70 9.21
N GLY A 131 -10.03 2.05 8.04
CA GLY A 131 -10.19 0.60 7.89
C GLY A 131 -9.31 -0.24 8.81
N TYR A 132 -8.17 0.32 9.26
CA TYR A 132 -7.32 -0.32 10.25
C TYR A 132 -8.05 -0.66 11.56
N GLN A 133 -9.13 0.03 11.89
CA GLN A 133 -9.92 -0.21 13.12
C GLN A 133 -10.54 -1.60 13.14
N ILE A 134 -10.85 -2.19 11.99
CA ILE A 134 -11.46 -3.53 11.93
C ILE A 134 -10.54 -4.64 12.44
N LEU A 135 -9.23 -4.40 12.48
CA LEU A 135 -8.24 -5.33 13.02
C LEU A 135 -7.67 -4.83 14.35
N SER A 136 -7.32 -3.54 14.45
CA SER A 136 -6.67 -3.01 15.65
C SER A 136 -7.59 -3.01 16.88
N LYS A 137 -8.85 -2.62 16.76
CA LYS A 137 -9.77 -2.60 17.91
C LYS A 137 -10.04 -3.98 18.49
N PRO A 138 -10.43 -5.02 17.71
CA PRO A 138 -10.59 -6.36 18.25
C PRO A 138 -9.32 -6.90 18.89
N PHE A 139 -8.16 -6.66 18.26
CA PHE A 139 -6.89 -7.11 18.81
C PHE A 139 -6.57 -6.44 20.14
N LEU A 140 -6.73 -5.12 20.23
CA LEU A 140 -6.48 -4.36 21.45
C LEU A 140 -7.46 -4.70 22.58
N ARG A 141 -8.62 -5.29 22.27
CA ARG A 141 -9.52 -5.83 23.28
C ARG A 141 -8.94 -7.03 24.02
N PHE A 142 -8.21 -7.91 23.31
CA PHE A 142 -7.73 -9.20 23.82
C PHE A 142 -6.21 -9.28 24.02
N GLY A 143 -5.47 -8.30 23.49
CA GLY A 143 -4.01 -8.27 23.49
C GLY A 143 -3.45 -6.89 23.76
N ASP A 144 -2.12 -6.83 23.89
CA ASP A 144 -1.42 -5.57 24.07
C ASP A 144 -0.92 -5.03 22.71
N ILE A 145 -0.71 -3.72 22.64
CA ILE A 145 -0.27 -3.00 21.43
C ILE A 145 1.12 -3.48 20.97
N ARG A 146 1.98 -3.95 21.89
CA ARG A 146 3.32 -4.47 21.57
C ARG A 146 3.19 -5.75 20.74
N ASN A 147 2.34 -6.67 21.19
CA ASN A 147 2.06 -7.91 20.46
C ASN A 147 1.45 -7.63 19.08
N LEU A 148 0.53 -6.66 18.98
CA LEU A 148 -0.03 -6.23 17.70
C LEU A 148 1.06 -5.76 16.74
N ARG A 149 1.98 -4.90 17.21
CA ARG A 149 3.10 -4.39 16.41
C ARG A 149 4.03 -5.51 15.92
N TYR A 150 4.38 -6.47 16.77
CA TYR A 150 5.21 -7.64 16.38
C TYR A 150 4.51 -8.52 15.34
N ILE A 151 3.24 -8.85 15.53
CA ILE A 151 2.46 -9.64 14.57
C ILE A 151 2.39 -8.93 13.23
N LEU A 152 2.09 -7.64 13.22
CA LEU A 152 2.02 -6.85 11.99
C LEU A 152 3.37 -6.75 11.29
N ALA A 153 4.48 -6.58 12.04
CA ALA A 153 5.82 -6.60 11.46
C ALA A 153 6.09 -7.92 10.73
N CYS A 154 5.83 -9.05 11.39
CA CYS A 154 6.01 -10.38 10.80
C CYS A 154 5.14 -10.58 9.57
N LEU A 155 3.86 -10.16 9.61
CA LEU A 155 2.93 -10.29 8.49
C LEU A 155 3.37 -9.42 7.30
N VAL A 156 3.77 -8.18 7.52
CA VAL A 156 4.23 -7.28 6.45
C VAL A 156 5.53 -7.79 5.83
N ILE A 157 6.51 -8.21 6.64
CA ILE A 157 7.76 -8.78 6.15
C ILE A 157 7.48 -10.04 5.33
N GLY A 158 6.62 -10.94 5.84
CA GLY A 158 6.17 -12.14 5.13
C GLY A 158 5.49 -11.81 3.80
N ALA A 159 4.58 -10.81 3.78
CA ALA A 159 3.89 -10.37 2.56
C ALA A 159 4.87 -9.76 1.54
N VAL A 160 5.86 -8.98 1.97
CA VAL A 160 6.90 -8.43 1.09
C VAL A 160 7.71 -9.55 0.45
N PHE A 161 8.19 -10.54 1.22
CA PHE A 161 8.95 -11.65 0.66
C PHE A 161 8.09 -12.56 -0.22
N ALA A 162 6.85 -12.85 0.17
CA ALA A 162 5.93 -13.63 -0.66
C ALA A 162 5.65 -12.93 -1.99
N PHE A 163 5.33 -11.63 -1.96
CA PHE A 163 5.15 -10.82 -3.15
C PHE A 163 6.39 -10.86 -4.04
N SER A 164 7.54 -10.50 -3.49
CA SER A 164 8.82 -10.41 -4.23
C SER A 164 9.20 -11.74 -4.88
N THR A 165 9.05 -12.85 -4.14
CA THR A 165 9.39 -14.19 -4.63
C THR A 165 8.45 -14.64 -5.76
N ILE A 166 7.13 -14.45 -5.57
CA ILE A 166 6.12 -14.83 -6.57
C ILE A 166 6.30 -14.02 -7.85
N ILE A 167 6.58 -12.71 -7.73
CA ILE A 167 6.82 -11.83 -8.86
C ILE A 167 8.10 -12.24 -9.62
N ALA A 168 9.18 -12.49 -8.90
CA ALA A 168 10.43 -12.93 -9.52
C ALA A 168 10.28 -14.28 -10.26
N ILE A 169 9.58 -15.24 -9.67
CA ILE A 169 9.22 -16.51 -10.32
C ILE A 169 8.36 -16.25 -11.55
N GLY A 170 7.39 -15.35 -11.48
CA GLY A 170 6.54 -14.96 -12.60
C GLY A 170 7.33 -14.42 -13.78
N PHE A 171 8.35 -13.59 -13.53
CA PHE A 171 9.21 -13.03 -14.58
C PHE A 171 10.27 -14.00 -15.10
N THR A 172 10.84 -14.83 -14.26
CA THR A 172 12.01 -15.65 -14.60
C THR A 172 11.70 -17.14 -14.75
N GLY A 173 10.57 -17.61 -14.21
CA GLY A 173 10.05 -18.96 -14.38
C GLY A 173 10.90 -20.08 -13.77
N THR A 174 11.86 -19.79 -12.90
CA THR A 174 12.87 -20.75 -12.44
C THR A 174 13.13 -20.67 -10.95
N VAL A 175 13.86 -21.68 -10.42
CA VAL A 175 14.39 -21.68 -9.04
C VAL A 175 15.26 -20.44 -8.77
N SER A 176 15.96 -19.90 -9.78
CA SER A 176 16.68 -18.62 -9.67
C SER A 176 15.75 -17.46 -9.30
N GLY A 177 14.46 -17.54 -9.68
CA GLY A 177 13.44 -16.56 -9.27
C GLY A 177 13.26 -16.47 -7.75
N VAL A 178 13.47 -17.55 -7.01
CA VAL A 178 13.41 -17.51 -5.53
C VAL A 178 14.52 -16.62 -4.98
N PHE A 179 15.78 -16.82 -5.41
CA PHE A 179 16.91 -15.99 -4.97
C PHE A 179 16.74 -14.52 -5.39
N GLN A 180 16.27 -14.27 -6.61
CA GLN A 180 15.99 -12.94 -7.11
C GLN A 180 14.85 -12.28 -6.32
N GLY A 181 13.84 -13.04 -5.93
CA GLY A 181 12.74 -12.59 -5.09
C GLY A 181 13.18 -12.25 -3.67
N LEU A 182 14.02 -13.08 -3.06
CA LEU A 182 14.61 -12.80 -1.76
C LEU A 182 15.48 -11.53 -1.80
N TRP A 183 16.30 -11.37 -2.85
CA TRP A 183 17.07 -10.15 -3.08
C TRP A 183 16.16 -8.91 -3.22
N PHE A 184 15.07 -9.02 -3.99
CA PHE A 184 14.11 -7.93 -4.18
C PHE A 184 13.45 -7.54 -2.85
N GLY A 185 12.95 -8.53 -2.08
CA GLY A 185 12.32 -8.30 -0.78
C GLY A 185 13.29 -7.68 0.23
N LEU A 186 14.51 -8.22 0.31
CA LEU A 186 15.57 -7.67 1.17
C LEU A 186 15.91 -6.22 0.77
N GLY A 187 16.05 -5.95 -0.53
CA GLY A 187 16.30 -4.60 -1.05
C GLY A 187 15.23 -3.60 -0.61
N TYR A 188 13.95 -3.98 -0.72
CA TYR A 188 12.85 -3.13 -0.27
C TYR A 188 12.89 -2.90 1.24
N LEU A 189 13.13 -3.95 2.04
CA LEU A 189 13.23 -3.83 3.50
C LEU A 189 14.42 -2.96 3.94
N LEU A 190 15.57 -3.07 3.27
CA LEU A 190 16.74 -2.21 3.52
C LEU A 190 16.44 -0.74 3.25
N LEU A 191 15.71 -0.45 2.16
CA LEU A 191 15.40 0.93 1.77
C LEU A 191 14.24 1.54 2.55
N THR A 192 13.42 0.74 3.25
CA THR A 192 12.22 1.19 3.97
C THR A 192 12.28 1.05 5.48
N ASP A 193 13.47 0.81 6.04
CA ASP A 193 13.65 0.52 7.47
C ASP A 193 12.76 -0.64 7.94
N GLY A 194 12.95 -1.79 7.32
CA GLY A 194 12.13 -2.99 7.55
C GLY A 194 11.96 -3.37 9.03
N ALA A 195 12.96 -3.08 9.88
CA ALA A 195 12.87 -3.28 11.32
C ALA A 195 11.76 -2.44 12.00
N ASN A 196 11.36 -1.32 11.40
CA ASN A 196 10.37 -0.40 11.93
C ASN A 196 8.95 -0.58 11.32
N LEU A 197 8.75 -1.57 10.43
CA LEU A 197 7.47 -1.75 9.73
C LEU A 197 6.30 -2.07 10.65
N GLY A 198 6.53 -2.64 11.83
CA GLY A 198 5.50 -2.91 12.83
C GLY A 198 5.20 -1.76 13.79
N ASN A 199 6.09 -0.76 13.87
CA ASN A 199 6.00 0.27 14.90
C ASN A 199 4.81 1.21 14.74
N VAL A 200 4.29 1.36 13.53
CA VAL A 200 3.09 2.15 13.22
C VAL A 200 2.05 1.22 12.60
N PHE A 201 1.08 0.78 13.41
CA PHE A 201 0.13 -0.26 12.97
C PHE A 201 -0.73 0.16 11.79
N THR A 202 -1.06 1.44 11.66
CA THR A 202 -1.83 1.96 10.51
C THR A 202 -1.05 1.80 9.20
N HIS A 203 0.24 2.13 9.20
CA HIS A 203 1.12 1.92 8.05
C HIS A 203 1.30 0.44 7.72
N SER A 204 1.43 -0.40 8.75
CA SER A 204 1.61 -1.84 8.59
C SER A 204 0.42 -2.49 7.92
N LEU A 205 -0.81 -2.12 8.32
CA LEU A 205 -2.03 -2.65 7.71
C LEU A 205 -2.21 -2.18 6.27
N SER A 206 -1.87 -0.91 5.97
CA SER A 206 -1.83 -0.41 4.60
C SER A 206 -0.84 -1.21 3.75
N LEU A 207 0.40 -1.42 4.22
CA LEU A 207 1.41 -2.20 3.51
C LEU A 207 1.01 -3.66 3.33
N LEU A 208 0.40 -4.27 4.35
CA LEU A 208 -0.11 -5.64 4.24
C LEU A 208 -1.14 -5.75 3.11
N ALA A 209 -2.09 -4.82 3.02
CA ALA A 209 -3.07 -4.77 1.92
C ALA A 209 -2.39 -4.54 0.56
N ILE A 210 -1.43 -3.60 0.49
CA ILE A 210 -0.68 -3.23 -0.71
C ILE A 210 0.10 -4.41 -1.30
N PHE A 211 0.70 -5.28 -0.48
CA PHE A 211 1.44 -6.43 -0.98
C PHE A 211 0.57 -7.68 -1.16
N SER A 212 -0.48 -7.85 -0.37
CA SER A 212 -1.33 -9.06 -0.44
C SER A 212 -2.37 -9.02 -1.56
N MET A 213 -3.03 -7.87 -1.79
CA MET A 213 -4.08 -7.77 -2.81
C MET A 213 -3.57 -8.00 -4.24
N PRO A 214 -2.40 -7.46 -4.67
CA PRO A 214 -1.84 -7.80 -5.97
C PRO A 214 -1.47 -9.27 -6.13
N LEU A 215 -1.12 -9.98 -5.05
CA LEU A 215 -0.92 -11.44 -5.09
C LEU A 215 -2.22 -12.18 -5.40
N ALA A 216 -3.34 -11.75 -4.83
CA ALA A 216 -4.64 -12.31 -5.17
C ALA A 216 -4.97 -12.10 -6.66
N VAL A 217 -4.66 -10.92 -7.21
CA VAL A 217 -4.81 -10.65 -8.66
C VAL A 217 -3.86 -11.54 -9.48
N PHE A 218 -2.60 -11.68 -9.08
CA PHE A 218 -1.63 -12.57 -9.72
C PHE A 218 -2.19 -14.01 -9.84
N TRP A 219 -2.67 -14.57 -8.74
CA TRP A 219 -3.22 -15.92 -8.72
C TRP A 219 -4.52 -16.05 -9.50
N ALA A 220 -5.40 -15.03 -9.47
CA ALA A 220 -6.61 -15.02 -10.28
C ALA A 220 -6.28 -15.09 -11.78
N ILE A 221 -5.27 -14.34 -12.24
CA ILE A 221 -4.80 -14.38 -13.63
C ILE A 221 -4.18 -15.75 -13.98
N LYS A 222 -3.34 -16.32 -13.10
CA LYS A 222 -2.74 -17.64 -13.30
C LYS A 222 -3.78 -18.76 -13.31
N ALA A 223 -4.82 -18.67 -12.50
CA ALA A 223 -5.95 -19.59 -12.48
C ALA A 223 -6.90 -19.44 -13.69
N GLY A 224 -6.62 -18.50 -14.60
CA GLY A 224 -7.44 -18.29 -15.79
C GLY A 224 -8.78 -17.62 -15.52
N VAL A 225 -8.93 -16.93 -14.39
CA VAL A 225 -10.15 -16.18 -14.09
C VAL A 225 -10.32 -15.07 -15.14
N ARG A 226 -11.36 -15.22 -15.98
CA ARG A 226 -11.71 -14.28 -17.07
C ARG A 226 -12.47 -13.07 -16.52
N ARG A 227 -11.86 -12.28 -15.66
CA ARG A 227 -12.45 -11.01 -15.21
C ARG A 227 -11.71 -9.83 -15.84
N SER A 228 -12.42 -8.74 -16.02
CA SER A 228 -11.85 -7.48 -16.52
C SER A 228 -10.71 -7.02 -15.59
N LEU A 229 -9.53 -6.77 -16.15
CA LEU A 229 -8.39 -6.17 -15.41
C LEU A 229 -8.79 -4.83 -14.78
N PHE A 230 -9.67 -4.08 -15.46
CA PHE A 230 -10.23 -2.84 -14.93
C PHE A 230 -10.97 -3.08 -13.61
N LEU A 231 -11.86 -4.07 -13.52
CA LEU A 231 -12.63 -4.35 -12.30
C LEU A 231 -11.75 -4.87 -11.16
N MET A 232 -10.74 -5.69 -11.47
CA MET A 232 -9.75 -6.10 -10.47
C MET A 232 -8.99 -4.89 -9.91
N ALA A 233 -8.61 -3.95 -10.78
CA ALA A 233 -7.93 -2.72 -10.37
C ALA A 233 -8.84 -1.80 -9.54
N VAL A 234 -10.13 -1.69 -9.88
CA VAL A 234 -11.13 -0.98 -9.06
C VAL A 234 -11.20 -1.58 -7.66
N ALA A 235 -11.29 -2.91 -7.55
CA ALA A 235 -11.32 -3.57 -6.24
C ALA A 235 -10.06 -3.30 -5.40
N VAL A 236 -8.86 -3.42 -6.00
CA VAL A 236 -7.59 -3.14 -5.32
C VAL A 236 -7.51 -1.67 -4.91
N GLY A 237 -7.89 -0.74 -5.78
CA GLY A 237 -7.92 0.69 -5.46
C GLY A 237 -8.85 1.02 -4.29
N SER A 238 -10.04 0.40 -4.26
CA SER A 238 -11.00 0.58 -3.15
C SER A 238 -10.45 0.05 -1.82
N VAL A 239 -9.84 -1.14 -1.81
CA VAL A 239 -9.22 -1.71 -0.60
C VAL A 239 -8.03 -0.86 -0.14
N ASN A 240 -7.20 -0.38 -1.09
CA ASN A 240 -6.11 0.52 -0.74
C ASN A 240 -6.63 1.80 -0.07
N ALA A 241 -7.66 2.45 -0.63
CA ALA A 241 -8.26 3.64 -0.03
C ALA A 241 -8.88 3.38 1.35
N PHE A 242 -9.39 2.17 1.59
CA PHE A 242 -9.98 1.78 2.87
C PHE A 242 -8.93 1.68 4.00
N PHE A 243 -7.74 1.10 3.70
CA PHE A 243 -6.68 0.92 4.69
C PHE A 243 -5.65 2.05 4.71
N ASP A 244 -5.49 2.79 3.60
CA ASP A 244 -4.44 3.78 3.44
C ASP A 244 -4.93 5.20 3.76
N LEU A 245 -4.28 5.84 4.71
CA LEU A 245 -4.50 7.26 5.05
C LEU A 245 -3.65 8.20 4.17
N LEU A 246 -3.48 7.90 2.89
CA LEU A 246 -2.58 8.57 1.93
C LEU A 246 -1.08 8.37 2.22
N PHE A 247 -0.71 7.29 2.89
CA PHE A 247 0.71 7.01 3.15
C PHE A 247 1.46 6.60 1.89
N ASN A 248 0.92 5.62 1.14
CA ASN A 248 1.63 4.99 0.03
C ASN A 248 0.73 4.64 -1.18
N PRO A 249 -0.18 5.50 -1.63
CA PRO A 249 -1.07 5.17 -2.73
C PRO A 249 -0.33 4.74 -4.02
N PRO A 250 0.76 5.43 -4.45
CA PRO A 250 1.49 5.03 -5.65
C PRO A 250 2.15 3.64 -5.53
N LEU A 251 2.49 3.20 -4.30
CA LEU A 251 2.99 1.86 -4.06
C LEU A 251 1.92 0.80 -4.37
N GLY A 252 0.65 1.05 -3.98
CA GLY A 252 -0.46 0.15 -4.25
C GLY A 252 -0.73 -0.07 -5.74
N LEU A 253 -0.68 1.01 -6.55
CA LEU A 253 -0.77 0.88 -8.00
C LEU A 253 0.47 0.20 -8.59
N SER A 254 1.65 0.52 -8.10
CA SER A 254 2.92 -0.04 -8.59
C SER A 254 3.00 -1.54 -8.38
N THR A 255 2.64 -2.04 -7.19
CA THR A 255 2.62 -3.48 -6.89
C THR A 255 1.59 -4.21 -7.75
N LEU A 256 0.42 -3.61 -7.99
CA LEU A 256 -0.61 -4.17 -8.87
C LEU A 256 -0.11 -4.31 -10.32
N VAL A 257 0.54 -3.27 -10.87
CA VAL A 257 1.09 -3.28 -12.24
C VAL A 257 2.13 -4.40 -12.37
N VAL A 258 3.10 -4.43 -11.45
CA VAL A 258 4.18 -5.42 -11.47
C VAL A 258 3.63 -6.84 -11.35
N ALA A 259 2.68 -7.09 -10.44
CA ALA A 259 2.05 -8.40 -10.26
C ALA A 259 1.27 -8.86 -11.50
N THR A 260 0.49 -7.98 -12.11
CA THR A 260 -0.32 -8.30 -13.29
C THR A 260 0.56 -8.67 -14.48
N VAL A 261 1.63 -7.93 -14.72
CA VAL A 261 2.54 -8.21 -15.83
C VAL A 261 3.35 -9.48 -15.55
N ALA A 262 3.82 -9.69 -14.32
CA ALA A 262 4.52 -10.92 -13.94
C ALA A 262 3.63 -12.16 -14.10
N ALA A 263 2.35 -12.08 -13.73
CA ALA A 263 1.39 -13.17 -13.94
C ALA A 263 1.17 -13.52 -15.42
N SER A 264 1.54 -12.62 -16.32
CA SER A 264 1.31 -12.71 -17.76
C SER A 264 2.59 -12.81 -18.60
N ALA A 265 3.74 -12.92 -17.94
CA ALA A 265 5.06 -12.88 -18.62
C ALA A 265 5.27 -14.07 -19.59
N ASP A 266 4.56 -15.17 -19.40
CA ASP A 266 4.52 -16.34 -20.30
C ASP A 266 3.76 -16.09 -21.60
N LYS A 267 2.97 -15.03 -21.73
CA LYS A 267 2.09 -14.74 -22.87
C LYS A 267 2.75 -13.91 -23.99
N ASN A 268 4.08 -13.79 -24.01
CA ASN A 268 4.84 -13.03 -25.01
C ASN A 268 4.28 -11.62 -25.28
N LEU A 269 4.04 -10.87 -24.22
CA LEU A 269 3.50 -9.52 -24.31
C LEU A 269 4.42 -8.58 -25.10
N SER A 270 3.85 -7.82 -26.03
CA SER A 270 4.53 -6.71 -26.67
C SER A 270 4.62 -5.50 -25.73
N ALA A 271 5.53 -4.55 -25.99
CA ALA A 271 5.59 -3.29 -25.25
C ALA A 271 4.23 -2.54 -25.28
N ARG A 272 3.53 -2.56 -26.41
CA ARG A 272 2.19 -1.97 -26.55
C ARG A 272 1.17 -2.60 -25.62
N ASP A 273 1.21 -3.93 -25.47
CA ASP A 273 0.29 -4.64 -24.56
C ASP A 273 0.57 -4.27 -23.11
N ILE A 274 1.84 -4.13 -22.73
CA ILE A 274 2.25 -3.71 -21.39
C ILE A 274 1.76 -2.30 -21.07
N PHE A 275 1.98 -1.33 -21.99
CA PHE A 275 1.47 0.02 -21.81
C PHE A 275 -0.06 0.06 -21.69
N ARG A 276 -0.78 -0.76 -22.47
CA ARG A 276 -2.23 -0.87 -22.38
C ARG A 276 -2.67 -1.45 -21.03
N ILE A 277 -1.99 -2.48 -20.54
CA ILE A 277 -2.24 -3.06 -19.20
C ILE A 277 -2.03 -1.99 -18.13
N ILE A 278 -0.91 -1.27 -18.16
CA ILE A 278 -0.61 -0.19 -17.21
C ILE A 278 -1.72 0.86 -17.23
N ALA A 279 -2.13 1.32 -18.41
CA ALA A 279 -3.18 2.34 -18.53
C ALA A 279 -4.52 1.87 -17.94
N VAL A 280 -4.95 0.63 -18.26
CA VAL A 280 -6.21 0.06 -17.75
C VAL A 280 -6.17 -0.12 -16.24
N LEU A 281 -5.05 -0.62 -15.70
CA LEU A 281 -4.87 -0.78 -14.26
C LEU A 281 -4.84 0.57 -13.54
N SER A 282 -4.14 1.57 -14.09
CA SER A 282 -4.07 2.91 -13.50
C SER A 282 -5.44 3.57 -13.44
N PHE A 283 -6.20 3.49 -14.53
CA PHE A 283 -7.55 4.06 -14.59
C PHE A 283 -8.52 3.33 -13.64
N GLY A 284 -8.52 1.99 -13.63
CA GLY A 284 -9.35 1.19 -12.73
C GLY A 284 -8.99 1.42 -11.27
N TRP A 285 -7.69 1.40 -10.93
CA TRP A 285 -7.22 1.66 -9.59
C TRP A 285 -7.60 3.08 -9.12
N ALA A 286 -7.41 4.09 -9.96
CA ALA A 286 -7.79 5.46 -9.64
C ALA A 286 -9.32 5.60 -9.43
N ALA A 287 -10.13 4.96 -10.28
CA ALA A 287 -11.58 4.93 -10.11
C ALA A 287 -12.00 4.30 -8.77
N GLY A 288 -11.39 3.17 -8.38
CA GLY A 288 -11.61 2.53 -7.09
C GLY A 288 -11.14 3.38 -5.91
N PHE A 289 -9.91 3.88 -5.99
CA PHE A 289 -9.27 4.65 -4.93
C PHE A 289 -10.01 5.97 -4.65
N PHE A 290 -10.14 6.83 -5.66
CA PHE A 290 -10.81 8.11 -5.49
C PHE A 290 -12.32 7.97 -5.31
N GLY A 291 -12.96 6.99 -5.98
CA GLY A 291 -14.36 6.68 -5.79
C GLY A 291 -14.68 6.30 -4.34
N THR A 292 -13.80 5.53 -3.71
CA THR A 292 -13.92 5.17 -2.28
C THR A 292 -13.78 6.38 -1.37
N TYR A 293 -12.88 7.31 -1.65
CA TYR A 293 -12.82 8.59 -0.91
C TYR A 293 -14.08 9.43 -1.10
N ILE A 294 -14.60 9.55 -2.33
CA ILE A 294 -15.83 10.29 -2.61
C ILE A 294 -17.01 9.69 -1.84
N CYS A 295 -17.16 8.36 -1.83
CA CYS A 295 -18.18 7.67 -1.03
C CYS A 295 -18.01 7.96 0.48
N ARG A 296 -16.78 7.91 0.99
CA ARG A 296 -16.50 8.25 2.39
C ARG A 296 -16.91 9.67 2.74
N PHE A 297 -16.62 10.63 1.87
CA PHE A 297 -16.99 12.02 2.05
C PHE A 297 -18.51 12.22 2.00
N ALA A 298 -19.20 11.55 1.09
CA ALA A 298 -20.65 11.57 1.02
C ALA A 298 -21.28 11.01 2.31
N ILE A 299 -20.78 9.88 2.82
CA ILE A 299 -21.25 9.29 4.07
C ILE A 299 -21.02 10.24 5.26
N ALA A 300 -19.84 10.82 5.37
CA ALA A 300 -19.55 11.78 6.46
C ALA A 300 -20.48 13.00 6.42
N ALA A 301 -20.70 13.56 5.23
CA ALA A 301 -21.60 14.70 5.06
C ALA A 301 -23.07 14.33 5.35
N LEU A 302 -23.55 13.17 4.88
CA LEU A 302 -24.93 12.71 5.10
C LEU A 302 -25.23 12.42 6.59
N LEU A 303 -24.23 12.00 7.36
CA LEU A 303 -24.37 11.71 8.79
C LEU A 303 -24.08 12.93 9.68
N SER A 304 -23.52 14.00 9.12
CA SER A 304 -23.15 15.21 9.86
C SER A 304 -24.35 16.09 10.15
N ASP A 305 -24.37 16.72 11.31
CA ASP A 305 -25.32 17.78 11.66
C ASP A 305 -25.10 19.07 10.82
N THR A 306 -23.90 19.21 10.21
CA THR A 306 -23.51 20.37 9.38
C THR A 306 -22.89 19.91 8.06
N PRO A 307 -23.67 19.34 7.11
CA PRO A 307 -23.15 18.70 5.88
C PRO A 307 -22.26 19.61 5.04
N LEU A 308 -22.65 20.86 4.84
CA LEU A 308 -21.90 21.81 4.02
C LEU A 308 -20.55 22.17 4.65
N THR A 309 -20.50 22.37 5.97
CA THR A 309 -19.26 22.63 6.70
C THR A 309 -18.32 21.43 6.60
N THR A 310 -18.86 20.20 6.73
CA THR A 310 -18.10 18.96 6.58
C THR A 310 -17.50 18.85 5.17
N LEU A 311 -18.27 19.09 4.12
CA LEU A 311 -17.77 19.09 2.73
C LEU A 311 -16.71 20.18 2.52
N GLN A 312 -16.90 21.38 3.06
CA GLN A 312 -15.91 22.45 2.96
C GLN A 312 -14.59 22.06 3.63
N GLN A 313 -14.62 21.49 4.83
CA GLN A 313 -13.42 21.00 5.52
C GLN A 313 -12.69 19.90 4.72
N ILE A 314 -13.44 18.98 4.12
CA ILE A 314 -12.88 17.92 3.27
C ILE A 314 -12.22 18.52 2.03
N PHE A 315 -12.89 19.49 1.37
CA PHE A 315 -12.34 20.18 0.20
C PHE A 315 -11.06 20.94 0.54
N THR A 316 -11.09 21.73 1.62
CA THR A 316 -9.91 22.48 2.13
C THR A 316 -8.74 21.52 2.42
N ALA A 317 -9.01 20.40 3.09
CA ALA A 317 -7.99 19.38 3.34
C ALA A 317 -7.45 18.73 2.06
N GLY A 318 -8.24 18.62 1.00
CA GLY A 318 -7.81 18.18 -0.33
C GLY A 318 -6.89 19.20 -0.99
N MET A 319 -7.31 20.47 -1.02
CA MET A 319 -6.54 21.57 -1.59
C MET A 319 -5.21 21.80 -0.87
N PHE A 320 -5.19 21.64 0.46
CA PHE A 320 -3.96 21.65 1.23
C PHE A 320 -2.93 20.62 0.71
N ARG A 321 -3.37 19.41 0.37
CA ARG A 321 -2.46 18.34 -0.10
C ARG A 321 -1.86 18.60 -1.47
N VAL A 322 -2.62 19.27 -2.34
CA VAL A 322 -2.21 19.57 -3.71
C VAL A 322 -1.43 20.89 -3.75
N ALA A 323 -2.03 21.95 -3.21
CA ALA A 323 -1.58 23.32 -3.42
C ALA A 323 -0.94 23.99 -2.18
N GLY A 324 -0.98 23.34 -0.99
CA GLY A 324 -0.39 23.90 0.22
C GLY A 324 -1.10 25.15 0.75
N ILE A 325 -2.37 25.34 0.40
CA ILE A 325 -3.16 26.46 0.89
C ILE A 325 -3.20 26.39 2.43
N GLU A 326 -2.88 27.49 3.11
CA GLU A 326 -2.78 27.64 4.57
C GLU A 326 -1.39 27.27 5.18
N GLU A 327 -0.38 26.82 4.42
CA GLU A 327 0.96 26.59 4.96
C GLU A 327 1.97 27.70 4.58
N LYS A 328 2.97 27.86 5.47
CA LYS A 328 4.09 28.80 5.27
C LYS A 328 5.10 28.30 4.22
N ILE A 329 4.99 27.04 3.76
CA ILE A 329 5.93 26.43 2.83
C ILE A 329 5.21 26.21 1.50
N GLU A 330 5.58 26.99 0.50
CA GLU A 330 5.07 26.79 -0.86
C GLU A 330 5.57 25.47 -1.46
N PRO A 331 4.70 24.69 -2.10
CA PRO A 331 5.09 23.46 -2.76
C PRO A 331 5.92 23.76 -4.01
N VAL A 332 7.20 23.33 -4.01
CA VAL A 332 8.16 23.56 -5.10
C VAL A 332 8.11 22.38 -6.07
N MET A 333 8.06 22.66 -7.37
CA MET A 333 8.08 21.65 -8.43
C MET A 333 9.35 20.78 -8.34
N LEU A 334 9.19 19.48 -8.52
CA LEU A 334 10.22 18.44 -8.41
C LEU A 334 10.81 18.26 -6.99
N TRP A 335 10.57 19.18 -6.06
CA TRP A 335 11.14 19.07 -4.73
C TRP A 335 10.56 17.91 -3.93
N ALA A 336 9.26 17.64 -4.08
CA ALA A 336 8.62 16.46 -3.49
C ALA A 336 9.25 15.16 -4.01
N THR A 337 9.48 15.07 -5.32
CA THR A 337 10.17 13.95 -5.96
C THR A 337 11.61 13.81 -5.44
N ILE A 338 12.38 14.88 -5.43
CA ILE A 338 13.78 14.87 -4.94
C ILE A 338 13.84 14.43 -3.48
N LYS A 339 12.98 14.96 -2.60
CA LYS A 339 12.95 14.54 -1.20
C LYS A 339 12.63 13.06 -1.04
N ASN A 340 11.61 12.56 -1.75
CA ASN A 340 11.17 11.18 -1.61
C ASN A 340 12.16 10.17 -2.18
N PHE A 341 12.80 10.44 -3.30
CA PHE A 341 13.86 9.58 -3.84
C PHE A 341 15.19 9.76 -3.10
N GLY A 342 15.51 10.97 -2.66
CA GLY A 342 16.72 11.26 -1.89
C GLY A 342 16.72 10.65 -0.49
N TYR A 343 15.57 10.61 0.17
CA TYR A 343 15.47 10.14 1.56
C TYR A 343 16.04 8.72 1.77
N PRO A 344 15.66 7.68 1.00
CA PRO A 344 16.29 6.36 1.12
C PRO A 344 17.77 6.36 0.71
N MET A 345 18.20 7.23 -0.23
CA MET A 345 19.59 7.28 -0.69
C MET A 345 20.54 7.85 0.36
N LEU A 346 20.05 8.63 1.30
CA LEU A 346 20.84 9.19 2.40
C LEU A 346 21.06 8.19 3.55
N LYS A 347 20.40 7.02 3.54
CA LYS A 347 20.52 6.01 4.58
C LYS A 347 21.74 5.11 4.35
N PRO A 348 22.44 4.67 5.41
CA PRO A 348 23.54 3.71 5.28
C PRO A 348 23.10 2.40 4.60
N SER A 349 21.85 1.97 4.81
CA SER A 349 21.25 0.78 4.18
C SER A 349 21.19 0.88 2.65
N PHE A 350 21.16 2.09 2.09
CA PHE A 350 21.24 2.28 0.63
C PHE A 350 22.58 1.83 0.06
N ALA A 351 23.69 2.16 0.73
CA ALA A 351 25.01 1.70 0.30
C ALA A 351 25.08 0.16 0.30
N VAL A 352 24.52 -0.47 1.35
CA VAL A 352 24.42 -1.93 1.43
C VAL A 352 23.60 -2.49 0.27
N PHE A 353 22.44 -1.89 -0.03
CA PHE A 353 21.61 -2.28 -1.17
C PHE A 353 22.36 -2.15 -2.50
N VAL A 354 23.08 -1.05 -2.73
CA VAL A 354 23.87 -0.83 -3.96
C VAL A 354 24.96 -1.89 -4.09
N VAL A 355 25.70 -2.17 -3.01
CA VAL A 355 26.77 -3.20 -3.00
C VAL A 355 26.19 -4.57 -3.30
N ILE A 356 25.11 -4.99 -2.62
CA ILE A 356 24.47 -6.29 -2.87
C ILE A 356 23.99 -6.38 -4.32
N THR A 357 23.41 -5.32 -4.86
CA THR A 357 22.93 -5.25 -6.24
C THR A 357 24.09 -5.37 -7.23
N ALA A 358 25.16 -4.61 -7.02
CA ALA A 358 26.35 -4.65 -7.89
C ALA A 358 27.04 -6.02 -7.87
N VAL A 359 27.21 -6.61 -6.69
CA VAL A 359 27.77 -7.96 -6.52
C VAL A 359 26.89 -8.99 -7.21
N SER A 360 25.56 -8.92 -7.03
CA SER A 360 24.62 -9.81 -7.70
C SER A 360 24.69 -9.70 -9.22
N ALA A 361 24.71 -8.46 -9.75
CA ALA A 361 24.82 -8.22 -11.20
C ALA A 361 26.16 -8.70 -11.79
N ALA A 362 27.26 -8.54 -11.04
CA ALA A 362 28.58 -9.02 -11.46
C ALA A 362 28.71 -10.55 -11.38
N ALA A 363 28.10 -11.18 -10.37
CA ALA A 363 28.14 -12.63 -10.19
C ALA A 363 27.33 -13.39 -11.27
N LEU A 364 26.23 -12.85 -11.77
CA LEU A 364 25.36 -13.54 -12.72
C LEU A 364 26.08 -13.96 -14.01
N PRO A 365 26.88 -13.15 -14.70
CA PRO A 365 27.68 -13.57 -15.86
C PRO A 365 28.69 -14.67 -15.51
N ALA A 366 29.36 -14.59 -14.34
CA ALA A 366 30.30 -15.60 -13.88
C ALA A 366 29.62 -16.97 -13.63
N LEU A 367 28.34 -16.95 -13.26
CA LEU A 367 27.50 -18.14 -13.08
C LEU A 367 26.86 -18.64 -14.40
N GLY A 368 27.27 -18.07 -15.56
CA GLY A 368 26.79 -18.49 -16.87
C GLY A 368 25.45 -17.88 -17.30
N TYR A 369 24.98 -16.84 -16.61
CA TYR A 369 23.80 -16.11 -17.04
C TYR A 369 24.16 -15.09 -18.14
N ARG A 370 23.24 -14.86 -19.07
CA ARG A 370 23.39 -13.87 -20.14
C ARG A 370 22.24 -12.86 -20.09
N VAL A 371 22.52 -11.62 -20.48
CA VAL A 371 21.50 -10.60 -20.63
C VAL A 371 20.55 -10.99 -21.76
N LYS A 372 19.25 -11.07 -21.47
CA LYS A 372 18.17 -11.29 -22.41
C LYS A 372 17.08 -10.23 -22.16
N PRO A 373 17.14 -9.09 -22.85
CA PRO A 373 16.11 -8.06 -22.68
C PRO A 373 14.74 -8.64 -23.04
N ARG A 374 13.75 -8.35 -22.22
CA ARG A 374 12.39 -8.83 -22.39
C ARG A 374 11.40 -7.67 -22.22
N PRO A 375 10.42 -7.52 -23.11
CA PRO A 375 9.50 -6.37 -23.06
C PRO A 375 8.80 -6.22 -21.73
N TYR A 376 8.45 -7.31 -21.04
CA TYR A 376 7.75 -7.26 -19.77
C TYR A 376 8.56 -6.59 -18.63
N LEU A 377 9.88 -6.48 -18.76
CA LEU A 377 10.70 -5.72 -17.80
C LEU A 377 10.38 -4.23 -17.80
N LEU A 378 9.73 -3.69 -18.85
CA LEU A 378 9.19 -2.33 -18.85
C LEU A 378 8.21 -2.08 -17.68
N ALA A 379 7.51 -3.12 -17.22
CA ALA A 379 6.65 -3.00 -16.04
C ALA A 379 7.41 -2.63 -14.77
N LEU A 380 8.71 -2.98 -14.68
CA LEU A 380 9.56 -2.61 -13.54
C LEU A 380 10.02 -1.14 -13.58
N LEU A 381 9.84 -0.46 -14.70
CA LEU A 381 10.08 0.99 -14.82
C LEU A 381 8.84 1.81 -14.40
N ALA A 382 7.65 1.22 -14.54
CA ALA A 382 6.39 1.89 -14.26
C ALA A 382 6.28 2.45 -12.83
N PRO A 383 6.74 1.76 -11.76
CA PRO A 383 6.72 2.28 -10.40
C PRO A 383 7.40 3.63 -10.23
N ALA A 384 8.54 3.85 -10.90
CA ALA A 384 9.24 5.13 -10.83
C ALA A 384 8.39 6.26 -11.43
N PHE A 385 7.78 6.02 -12.58
CA PHE A 385 6.91 6.99 -13.25
C PHE A 385 5.65 7.28 -12.44
N ILE A 386 5.00 6.24 -11.91
CA ILE A 386 3.81 6.34 -11.05
C ILE A 386 4.13 7.16 -9.78
N SER A 387 5.28 6.90 -9.14
CA SER A 387 5.69 7.61 -7.94
C SER A 387 5.97 9.08 -8.20
N VAL A 388 6.71 9.41 -9.27
CA VAL A 388 6.98 10.81 -9.68
C VAL A 388 5.67 11.55 -9.96
N LEU A 389 4.78 10.95 -10.75
CA LEU A 389 3.49 11.56 -11.08
C LEU A 389 2.67 11.85 -9.82
N TRP A 390 2.60 10.89 -8.89
CA TRP A 390 1.89 11.08 -7.63
C TRP A 390 2.50 12.17 -6.77
N PHE A 391 3.84 12.19 -6.62
CA PHE A 391 4.52 13.19 -5.79
C PHE A 391 4.31 14.60 -6.33
N GLU A 392 4.21 14.76 -7.64
CA GLU A 392 4.00 16.07 -8.25
C GLU A 392 2.52 16.49 -8.26
N ILE A 393 1.56 15.57 -8.34
CA ILE A 393 0.13 15.89 -8.19
C ILE A 393 -0.19 16.27 -6.74
N PHE A 394 0.26 15.46 -5.77
CA PHE A 394 0.08 15.70 -4.33
C PHE A 394 1.33 16.31 -3.71
N ARG A 395 1.82 17.36 -4.34
CA ARG A 395 3.14 17.93 -4.08
C ARG A 395 3.33 18.37 -2.64
N ASN A 396 2.39 19.13 -2.09
CA ASN A 396 2.49 19.58 -0.71
C ASN A 396 2.49 18.41 0.27
N HIS A 397 1.58 17.47 0.11
CA HIS A 397 1.53 16.27 0.94
C HIS A 397 2.84 15.47 0.87
N SER A 398 3.33 15.19 -0.34
CA SER A 398 4.53 14.38 -0.56
C SER A 398 5.81 15.09 -0.12
N GLN A 399 5.87 16.42 -0.21
CA GLN A 399 6.99 17.23 0.27
C GLN A 399 7.02 17.29 1.80
N HIS A 400 5.87 17.46 2.42
CA HIS A 400 5.72 17.57 3.86
C HIS A 400 5.92 16.22 4.56
N HIS A 401 5.33 15.16 4.02
CA HIS A 401 5.31 13.82 4.60
C HIS A 401 6.30 12.83 3.95
N HIS A 402 7.43 13.33 3.43
CA HIS A 402 8.43 12.51 2.74
C HIS A 402 8.96 11.34 3.58
N TRP A 403 8.94 11.41 4.91
CA TRP A 403 9.44 10.38 5.83
C TRP A 403 8.59 9.09 5.87
N PHE A 404 7.43 9.05 5.21
CA PHE A 404 6.70 7.81 4.99
C PHE A 404 6.31 7.59 3.52
N THR A 405 6.08 8.66 2.73
CA THR A 405 5.75 8.53 1.30
C THR A 405 6.94 8.02 0.48
N TYR A 406 8.18 8.16 0.97
CA TYR A 406 9.40 7.63 0.35
C TYR A 406 9.39 6.12 0.10
N ARG A 407 8.54 5.35 0.77
CA ARG A 407 8.41 3.90 0.57
C ARG A 407 8.03 3.54 -0.86
N SER A 408 7.26 4.39 -1.53
CA SER A 408 6.94 4.24 -2.96
C SER A 408 8.18 4.48 -3.84
N ALA A 409 9.00 5.47 -3.50
CA ALA A 409 10.28 5.71 -4.19
C ALA A 409 11.27 4.57 -3.94
N SER A 410 11.33 4.05 -2.71
CA SER A 410 12.15 2.87 -2.38
C SER A 410 11.77 1.65 -3.22
N PHE A 411 10.46 1.37 -3.37
CA PHE A 411 9.99 0.32 -4.25
C PHE A 411 10.39 0.55 -5.72
N SER A 412 10.30 1.80 -6.18
CA SER A 412 10.73 2.20 -7.51
C SER A 412 12.21 1.92 -7.74
N LEU A 413 13.08 2.28 -6.78
CA LEU A 413 14.52 2.02 -6.85
C LEU A 413 14.83 0.52 -6.92
N VAL A 414 14.13 -0.30 -6.11
CA VAL A 414 14.29 -1.76 -6.16
C VAL A 414 13.80 -2.33 -7.48
N CYS A 415 12.69 -1.82 -8.03
CA CYS A 415 12.19 -2.24 -9.34
C CYS A 415 13.16 -1.88 -10.47
N LEU A 416 13.78 -0.69 -10.45
CA LEU A 416 14.80 -0.30 -11.41
C LEU A 416 16.02 -1.24 -11.38
N ALA A 417 16.49 -1.57 -10.17
CA ALA A 417 17.57 -2.53 -10.00
C ALA A 417 17.14 -3.95 -10.44
N ALA A 418 15.89 -4.35 -10.14
CA ALA A 418 15.32 -5.63 -10.56
C ALA A 418 15.20 -5.75 -12.08
N ALA A 419 14.95 -4.65 -12.80
CA ALA A 419 14.95 -4.66 -14.26
C ALA A 419 16.31 -5.09 -14.82
N VAL A 420 17.41 -4.71 -14.16
CA VAL A 420 18.76 -5.18 -14.49
C VAL A 420 18.93 -6.64 -14.10
N ILE A 421 18.67 -7.02 -12.85
CA ILE A 421 18.89 -8.38 -12.33
C ILE A 421 18.02 -9.41 -13.06
N PHE A 422 16.75 -9.11 -13.33
CA PHE A 422 15.83 -10.03 -14.01
C PHE A 422 16.07 -10.10 -15.52
N SER A 423 16.88 -9.20 -16.09
CA SER A 423 17.30 -9.29 -17.48
C SER A 423 18.26 -10.48 -17.73
N PHE A 424 18.91 -11.01 -16.68
CA PHE A 424 19.80 -12.16 -16.80
C PHE A 424 19.01 -13.47 -16.84
N SER A 425 19.30 -14.31 -17.79
CA SER A 425 18.75 -15.67 -17.91
C SER A 425 19.86 -16.70 -18.08
N ARG A 426 19.69 -17.88 -17.46
CA ARG A 426 20.65 -18.97 -17.59
C ARG A 426 20.73 -19.45 -19.04
N LYS A 427 21.95 -19.65 -19.55
CA LYS A 427 22.14 -20.31 -20.82
C LYS A 427 21.79 -21.80 -20.66
N LEU A 428 20.80 -22.29 -21.38
CA LEU A 428 20.53 -23.72 -21.43
C LEU A 428 21.78 -24.41 -22.01
N ARG A 429 22.24 -25.50 -21.39
CA ARG A 429 23.32 -26.33 -21.96
C ARG A 429 22.78 -27.03 -23.20
N PRO A 430 23.63 -27.23 -24.24
CA PRO A 430 23.24 -28.08 -25.37
C PRO A 430 22.79 -29.43 -24.82
N GLY A 431 21.52 -29.83 -25.04
CA GLY A 431 20.94 -31.06 -24.52
C GLY A 431 20.03 -30.91 -23.29
N GLU A 432 19.99 -29.78 -22.60
CA GLU A 432 18.91 -29.47 -21.63
C GLU A 432 17.66 -29.11 -22.44
N ILE A 433 16.69 -30.04 -22.50
CA ILE A 433 15.36 -29.77 -23.08
C ILE A 433 14.67 -28.72 -22.18
N GLU A 434 14.19 -27.61 -22.76
CA GLU A 434 13.25 -26.74 -22.07
C GLU A 434 12.12 -27.63 -21.53
N ALA A 435 11.88 -27.55 -20.21
CA ALA A 435 10.80 -28.31 -19.60
C ALA A 435 9.50 -28.08 -20.40
N PRO A 436 8.73 -29.12 -20.70
CA PRO A 436 7.52 -29.00 -21.52
C PRO A 436 6.49 -28.13 -20.82
N GLY A 437 6.49 -26.85 -21.14
CA GLY A 437 5.64 -25.80 -20.56
C GLY A 437 5.83 -24.45 -21.24
N SER A 438 6.92 -24.25 -22.02
CA SER A 438 7.21 -23.00 -22.71
C SER A 438 6.85 -23.06 -24.21
N GLY A 439 5.59 -23.29 -24.54
CA GLY A 439 5.03 -22.95 -25.84
C GLY A 439 5.27 -23.99 -26.95
N LYS A 440 4.29 -24.74 -27.15
CA LYS A 440 3.58 -25.21 -28.32
C LYS A 440 2.78 -26.44 -27.90
N SER A 441 1.53 -26.24 -27.55
CA SER A 441 0.56 -27.33 -27.68
C SER A 441 0.59 -27.72 -29.15
N SER A 442 1.34 -28.79 -29.47
CA SER A 442 1.07 -29.55 -30.67
C SER A 442 -0.34 -30.11 -30.51
N VAL A 443 -1.28 -29.46 -31.14
CA VAL A 443 -2.58 -30.04 -31.42
C VAL A 443 -2.30 -31.34 -32.18
N VAL A 444 -2.28 -32.43 -31.45
CA VAL A 444 -2.41 -33.78 -32.06
C VAL A 444 -3.85 -33.76 -32.59
N GLN A 445 -3.98 -33.65 -33.91
CA GLN A 445 -5.24 -33.86 -34.57
C GLN A 445 -5.67 -35.31 -34.28
N PRO A 446 -6.86 -35.53 -33.71
CA PRO A 446 -7.43 -36.88 -33.60
C PRO A 446 -8.01 -37.24 -34.95
N GLY A 447 -7.25 -37.97 -35.73
CA GLY A 447 -7.73 -38.40 -37.02
C GLY A 447 -6.70 -39.22 -37.80
N GLU A 448 -6.29 -40.40 -37.28
CA GLU A 448 -5.74 -41.50 -38.08
C GLU A 448 -5.56 -42.75 -37.19
N LEU A 449 -6.67 -43.32 -36.81
CA LEU A 449 -6.72 -44.68 -36.27
C LEU A 449 -8.07 -45.30 -36.65
N TYR A 450 -8.24 -45.59 -37.95
CA TYR A 450 -9.12 -46.61 -38.52
C TYR A 450 -8.74 -46.77 -40.00
N GLY A 451 -7.91 -47.77 -40.24
CA GLY A 451 -7.62 -48.33 -41.51
C GLY A 451 -7.07 -49.73 -41.29
#